data_5e787b753128c7eb3a876859778f5757
#
_entry.id   5e787b753128c7eb3a876859778f5757
#
_cell.length_a   1.000
_cell.length_b   1.000
_cell.length_c   1.000
_cell.angle_alpha   90.00
_cell.angle_beta   90.00
_cell.angle_gamma   90.00
#
_symmetry.space_group_name_H-M   'P 1'
#
loop_
_entity.id
_entity.type
_entity.pdbx_description
1 polymer ?
#
loop_
_entity_poly.entity_id
_entity_poly.type
_entity_poly.pdbx_seq_one_letter_code
_entity_poly.pdbx_strand_id
1 'polypeptide(L)'
;MALVFRELHKAKKPDLLNEEWLLLENTGPNVVTAHKVDLTVARRPSERPHPLGTLDPGFILHPNEKIRLVTGTPSKKAQGTPPEEKGEIKNYHLFLREPVLTTPGMVVRVSQKQQELARAIFSAKSKDGIEQEE
;
A
#
# COMPACT_ATOMS: atom_id res chain seq x y z
N MET A 1 -4.50 2.30 -15.78
CA MET A 1 -3.35 2.41 -14.88
C MET A 1 -2.64 1.07 -14.77
N ALA A 2 -1.32 1.09 -14.63
CA ALA A 2 -0.52 -0.14 -14.59
C ALA A 2 -0.67 -0.91 -13.27
N LEU A 3 -0.90 -0.22 -12.17
CA LEU A 3 -1.01 -0.84 -10.85
C LEU A 3 -2.44 -0.76 -10.33
N VAL A 4 -2.83 -1.78 -9.54
CA VAL A 4 -4.14 -1.82 -8.89
C VAL A 4 -3.94 -2.24 -7.44
N PHE A 5 -4.58 -1.54 -6.51
CA PHE A 5 -4.68 -2.01 -5.12
C PHE A 5 -5.71 -3.14 -5.06
N ARG A 6 -5.29 -4.29 -4.54
CA ARG A 6 -6.17 -5.47 -4.37
C ARG A 6 -6.68 -5.61 -2.95
N GLU A 7 -5.96 -5.07 -1.98
CA GLU A 7 -6.36 -5.14 -0.58
C GLU A 7 -5.75 -3.99 0.21
N LEU A 8 -6.54 -3.42 1.12
CA LEU A 8 -6.09 -2.49 2.14
C LEU A 8 -6.40 -3.13 3.49
N HIS A 9 -5.41 -3.76 4.11
CA HIS A 9 -5.59 -4.52 5.34
C HIS A 9 -5.19 -3.69 6.55
N LYS A 10 -6.17 -3.33 7.37
CA LYS A 10 -5.93 -2.58 8.60
C LYS A 10 -5.63 -3.52 9.75
N ALA A 11 -4.59 -3.20 10.55
CA ALA A 11 -4.28 -3.95 11.76
C ALA A 11 -5.37 -3.79 12.82
N LYS A 12 -5.48 -4.77 13.72
CA LYS A 12 -6.45 -4.74 14.82
C LYS A 12 -6.19 -3.61 15.80
N LYS A 13 -4.92 -3.24 16.00
CA LYS A 13 -4.48 -2.16 16.87
C LYS A 13 -3.51 -1.25 16.15
N PRO A 14 -3.52 0.07 16.45
CA PRO A 14 -2.68 1.03 15.72
C PRO A 14 -1.18 0.84 15.91
N ASP A 15 -0.74 0.16 16.97
CA ASP A 15 0.68 -0.13 17.20
C ASP A 15 1.18 -1.36 16.45
N LEU A 16 0.29 -2.20 15.93
CA LEU A 16 0.66 -3.42 15.22
C LEU A 16 0.92 -3.14 13.73
N LEU A 17 1.92 -2.32 13.46
CA LEU A 17 2.20 -1.83 12.11
C LEU A 17 2.59 -2.93 11.12
N ASN A 18 3.18 -4.03 11.60
CA ASN A 18 3.51 -5.18 10.74
C ASN A 18 2.28 -5.99 10.32
N GLU A 19 1.13 -5.74 10.96
CA GLU A 19 -0.12 -6.39 10.62
C GLU A 19 -1.00 -5.52 9.74
N GLU A 20 -0.46 -4.40 9.26
CA GLU A 20 -1.12 -3.52 8.30
C GLU A 20 -0.36 -3.58 6.97
N TRP A 21 -1.08 -3.77 5.87
CA TRP A 21 -0.47 -3.77 4.55
C TRP A 21 -1.42 -3.31 3.46
N LEU A 22 -0.80 -2.91 2.35
CA LEU A 22 -1.48 -2.55 1.11
C LEU A 22 -1.01 -3.52 0.03
N LEU A 23 -1.93 -4.26 -0.58
CA LEU A 23 -1.58 -5.23 -1.62
C LEU A 23 -1.72 -4.58 -2.99
N LEU A 24 -0.62 -4.53 -3.73
CA LEU A 24 -0.57 -4.01 -5.10
C LEU A 24 -0.35 -5.14 -6.11
N GLU A 25 -0.97 -5.01 -7.26
CA GLU A 25 -0.76 -5.92 -8.39
C GLU A 25 -0.42 -5.10 -9.64
N ASN A 26 0.56 -5.56 -10.41
CA ASN A 26 0.83 -4.99 -11.73
C ASN A 26 -0.04 -5.70 -12.77
N THR A 27 -1.07 -5.01 -13.25
CA THR A 27 -1.99 -5.54 -14.25
C THR A 27 -1.64 -5.09 -15.67
N GLY A 28 -0.61 -4.27 -15.81
CA GLY A 28 -0.16 -3.78 -17.10
C GLY A 28 0.81 -4.73 -17.80
N PRO A 29 1.13 -4.46 -19.07
CA PRO A 29 2.03 -5.31 -19.85
C PRO A 29 3.50 -5.05 -19.60
N ASN A 30 3.85 -3.99 -18.87
CA ASN A 30 5.23 -3.58 -18.64
C ASN A 30 5.66 -3.73 -17.20
N VAL A 31 6.97 -3.93 -17.00
CA VAL A 31 7.57 -3.92 -15.67
C VAL A 31 7.45 -2.52 -15.06
N VAL A 32 7.08 -2.46 -13.76
CA VAL A 32 7.09 -1.22 -13.00
C VAL A 32 8.30 -1.23 -12.07
N THR A 33 9.16 -0.24 -12.22
CA THR A 33 10.34 -0.08 -11.37
C THR A 33 10.14 1.11 -10.43
N ALA A 34 10.57 0.94 -9.18
CA ALA A 34 10.49 2.03 -8.20
C ALA A 34 11.61 3.03 -8.44
N HIS A 35 11.34 4.00 -9.30
CA HIS A 35 12.19 5.16 -9.48
C HIS A 35 11.35 6.39 -9.19
N LYS A 36 11.55 6.95 -7.99
CA LYS A 36 10.75 8.08 -7.51
C LYS A 36 9.25 7.79 -7.45
N VAL A 37 8.89 6.58 -7.00
CA VAL A 37 7.50 6.21 -6.76
C VAL A 37 7.12 6.64 -5.35
N ASP A 38 6.12 7.50 -5.25
CA ASP A 38 5.67 8.06 -3.97
C ASP A 38 4.36 7.43 -3.52
N LEU A 39 4.30 7.13 -2.22
CA LEU A 39 3.07 6.72 -1.56
C LEU A 39 2.48 7.94 -0.84
N THR A 40 1.24 8.27 -1.14
CA THR A 40 0.55 9.40 -0.53
C THR A 40 -0.81 8.99 0.04
N VAL A 41 -1.29 9.74 1.02
CA VAL A 41 -2.63 9.56 1.58
C VAL A 41 -3.36 10.89 1.68
N ALA A 42 -4.68 10.85 1.58
CA ALA A 42 -5.56 12.00 1.82
C ALA A 42 -6.76 11.51 2.62
N ARG A 43 -7.30 12.36 3.48
CA ARG A 43 -8.50 11.99 4.29
C ARG A 43 -9.72 11.77 3.44
N ARG A 44 -9.83 12.45 2.31
CA ARG A 44 -10.92 12.34 1.34
C ARG A 44 -10.40 12.68 -0.05
N PRO A 45 -11.13 12.27 -1.11
CA PRO A 45 -10.67 12.49 -2.48
C PRO A 45 -10.39 13.94 -2.85
N SER A 46 -11.10 14.88 -2.23
CA SER A 46 -10.95 16.31 -2.53
C SER A 46 -9.80 16.98 -1.77
N GLU A 47 -9.19 16.26 -0.83
CA GLU A 47 -8.12 16.82 -0.01
C GLU A 47 -6.76 16.66 -0.68
N ARG A 48 -5.83 17.56 -0.35
CA ARG A 48 -4.47 17.51 -0.86
C ARG A 48 -3.74 16.28 -0.31
N PRO A 49 -3.10 15.46 -1.16
CA PRO A 49 -2.36 14.29 -0.69
C PRO A 49 -1.16 14.67 0.20
N HIS A 50 -0.95 13.87 1.23
CA HIS A 50 0.24 13.97 2.10
C HIS A 50 1.21 12.86 1.76
N PRO A 51 2.48 13.16 1.48
CA PRO A 51 3.47 12.12 1.18
C PRO A 51 3.79 11.32 2.44
N LEU A 52 3.82 9.99 2.31
CA LEU A 52 4.25 9.07 3.36
C LEU A 52 5.69 8.63 3.17
N GLY A 53 6.14 8.55 1.92
CA GLY A 53 7.49 8.14 1.61
C GLY A 53 7.64 7.80 0.15
N THR A 54 8.88 7.56 -0.24
CA THR A 54 9.25 7.15 -1.59
C THR A 54 9.73 5.71 -1.53
N LEU A 55 9.23 4.87 -2.44
CA LEU A 55 9.67 3.47 -2.51
C LEU A 55 11.10 3.40 -3.03
N ASP A 56 11.88 2.48 -2.47
CA ASP A 56 13.28 2.32 -2.85
C ASP A 56 13.47 1.90 -4.31
N PRO A 57 14.59 2.35 -4.94
CA PRO A 57 14.88 1.96 -6.32
C PRO A 57 15.02 0.46 -6.59
N GLY A 58 15.17 -0.36 -5.54
CA GLY A 58 15.22 -1.80 -5.69
C GLY A 58 13.87 -2.48 -5.90
N PHE A 59 12.79 -1.72 -5.77
CA PHE A 59 11.44 -2.25 -5.95
C PHE A 59 11.17 -2.49 -7.45
N ILE A 60 10.89 -3.73 -7.81
CA ILE A 60 10.55 -4.10 -9.19
C ILE A 60 9.31 -4.99 -9.15
N LEU A 61 8.31 -4.67 -9.97
CA LEU A 61 7.09 -5.44 -10.06
C LEU A 61 6.81 -5.78 -11.54
N HIS A 62 6.95 -7.06 -11.85
CA HIS A 62 6.71 -7.58 -13.21
C HIS A 62 5.21 -7.72 -13.47
N PRO A 63 4.78 -7.81 -14.75
CA PRO A 63 3.36 -8.04 -15.05
C PRO A 63 2.81 -9.26 -14.30
N ASN A 64 1.61 -9.11 -13.76
CA ASN A 64 0.88 -10.11 -12.98
C ASN A 64 1.46 -10.41 -11.59
N GLU A 65 2.54 -9.74 -11.19
CA GLU A 65 3.08 -9.89 -9.85
C GLU A 65 2.32 -9.04 -8.84
N LYS A 66 2.29 -9.52 -7.60
CA LYS A 66 1.70 -8.81 -6.45
C LYS A 66 2.76 -8.57 -5.39
N ILE A 67 2.62 -7.47 -4.65
CA ILE A 67 3.49 -7.15 -3.53
C ILE A 67 2.66 -6.53 -2.41
N ARG A 68 3.00 -6.87 -1.16
CA ARG A 68 2.41 -6.23 0.01
C ARG A 68 3.33 -5.12 0.50
N LEU A 69 2.79 -3.92 0.60
CA LEU A 69 3.50 -2.81 1.25
C LEU A 69 3.13 -2.84 2.73
N VAL A 70 4.02 -3.42 3.55
CA VAL A 70 3.81 -3.59 4.99
C VAL A 70 4.27 -2.32 5.70
N THR A 71 3.40 -1.75 6.54
CA THR A 71 3.64 -0.45 7.16
C THR A 71 4.85 -0.43 8.09
N GLY A 72 5.04 -1.51 8.85
CA GLY A 72 6.01 -1.52 9.96
C GLY A 72 7.41 -1.95 9.60
N THR A 73 8.18 -2.22 10.66
CA THR A 73 9.58 -2.65 10.59
C THR A 73 9.66 -4.13 10.97
N PRO A 74 10.21 -5.00 10.09
CA PRO A 74 10.15 -6.45 10.34
C PRO A 74 10.90 -6.90 11.59
N SER A 75 11.92 -6.18 12.02
CA SER A 75 12.71 -6.53 13.21
C SER A 75 12.05 -6.10 14.52
N LYS A 76 11.00 -5.29 14.48
CA LYS A 76 10.33 -4.78 15.69
C LYS A 76 9.15 -5.67 16.08
N LYS A 77 9.37 -6.60 17.00
CA LYS A 77 8.34 -7.53 17.47
C LYS A 77 7.13 -6.83 18.07
N ALA A 78 7.32 -5.67 18.69
CA ALA A 78 6.24 -4.90 19.27
C ALA A 78 5.23 -4.39 18.22
N GLN A 79 5.61 -4.36 16.94
CA GLN A 79 4.73 -3.97 15.85
C GLN A 79 3.94 -5.15 15.26
N GLY A 80 4.02 -6.33 15.89
CA GLY A 80 3.33 -7.52 15.43
C GLY A 80 4.13 -8.33 14.43
N THR A 81 3.49 -9.36 13.89
CA THR A 81 4.11 -10.28 12.92
C THR A 81 3.67 -9.92 11.50
N PRO A 82 4.61 -9.68 10.58
CA PRO A 82 4.23 -9.43 9.19
C PRO A 82 3.60 -10.67 8.56
N PRO A 83 2.79 -10.50 7.51
CA PRO A 83 2.22 -11.65 6.82
C PRO A 83 3.30 -12.52 6.22
N GLU A 84 3.06 -13.82 6.19
CA GLU A 84 4.01 -14.77 5.62
C GLU A 84 4.08 -14.63 4.11
N GLU A 85 5.30 -14.61 3.57
CA GLU A 85 5.50 -14.60 2.12
C GLU A 85 5.20 -15.98 1.56
N LYS A 86 4.11 -16.10 0.82
CA LYS A 86 3.70 -17.37 0.20
C LYS A 86 3.65 -17.22 -1.30
N GLY A 87 4.24 -18.18 -2.01
CA GLY A 87 4.25 -18.18 -3.46
C GLY A 87 4.94 -16.96 -4.02
N GLU A 88 4.24 -16.20 -4.83
CA GLU A 88 4.79 -15.05 -5.54
C GLU A 88 4.60 -13.71 -4.81
N ILE A 89 3.89 -13.70 -3.68
CA ILE A 89 3.62 -12.46 -2.96
C ILE A 89 4.71 -12.19 -1.95
N LYS A 90 5.45 -11.11 -2.16
CA LYS A 90 6.52 -10.67 -1.27
C LYS A 90 6.10 -9.47 -0.44
N ASN A 91 6.79 -9.27 0.68
CA ASN A 91 6.57 -8.12 1.55
C ASN A 91 7.64 -7.06 1.29
N TYR A 92 7.19 -5.83 1.12
CA TYR A 92 8.06 -4.65 1.07
C TYR A 92 7.73 -3.79 2.28
N HIS A 93 8.68 -3.59 3.19
CA HIS A 93 8.43 -2.85 4.42
C HIS A 93 8.65 -1.36 4.22
N LEU A 94 7.72 -0.56 4.74
CA LEU A 94 7.75 0.90 4.62
C LEU A 94 8.48 1.59 5.77
N PHE A 95 8.71 0.88 6.86
CA PHE A 95 9.39 1.40 8.07
C PHE A 95 8.73 2.65 8.63
N LEU A 96 7.41 2.75 8.56
CA LEU A 96 6.66 3.87 9.09
C LEU A 96 6.46 3.71 10.59
N ARG A 97 6.18 4.82 11.27
CA ARG A 97 5.96 4.86 12.72
C ARG A 97 4.50 4.97 13.10
N GLU A 98 3.63 5.23 12.13
CA GLU A 98 2.20 5.41 12.35
C GLU A 98 1.42 4.62 11.31
N PRO A 99 0.18 4.21 11.62
CA PRO A 99 -0.63 3.48 10.65
C PRO A 99 -0.98 4.35 9.45
N VAL A 100 -1.07 3.70 8.28
CA VAL A 100 -1.50 4.32 7.04
C VAL A 100 -3.03 4.41 6.99
N LEU A 101 -3.70 3.29 7.34
CA LEU A 101 -5.15 3.18 7.26
C LEU A 101 -5.77 3.63 8.59
N THR A 102 -6.17 4.89 8.70
CA THR A 102 -6.67 5.45 9.95
C THR A 102 -8.18 5.67 9.95
N THR A 103 -8.75 6.10 8.83
CA THR A 103 -10.16 6.52 8.75
C THR A 103 -10.78 5.99 7.47
N PRO A 104 -11.97 5.36 7.53
CA PRO A 104 -12.70 4.99 6.31
C PRO A 104 -12.98 6.21 5.44
N GLY A 105 -12.87 6.02 4.13
CA GLY A 105 -13.02 7.10 3.16
C GLY A 105 -11.72 7.77 2.76
N MET A 106 -10.61 7.48 3.46
CA MET A 106 -9.31 8.02 3.07
C MET A 106 -8.84 7.40 1.75
N VAL A 107 -8.05 8.17 1.02
CA VAL A 107 -7.56 7.76 -0.30
C VAL A 107 -6.08 7.48 -0.23
N VAL A 108 -5.68 6.30 -0.71
CA VAL A 108 -4.28 5.90 -0.82
C VAL A 108 -3.89 5.94 -2.29
N ARG A 109 -2.75 6.55 -2.60
CA ARG A 109 -2.26 6.67 -3.98
C ARG A 109 -0.79 6.29 -4.07
N VAL A 110 -0.44 5.66 -5.19
CA VAL A 110 0.95 5.44 -5.58
C VAL A 110 1.16 6.21 -6.88
N SER A 111 2.16 7.11 -6.89
CA SER A 111 2.39 8.01 -8.03
C SER A 111 3.86 8.04 -8.43
N GLN A 112 4.11 8.27 -9.71
CA GLN A 112 5.47 8.41 -10.24
C GLN A 112 5.50 9.62 -11.18
N LYS A 113 6.43 10.54 -10.92
CA LYS A 113 6.56 11.77 -11.71
C LYS A 113 5.23 12.52 -11.86
N GLN A 114 4.48 12.63 -10.78
CA GLN A 114 3.16 13.26 -10.72
C GLN A 114 2.06 12.48 -11.48
N GLN A 115 2.38 11.32 -12.02
CA GLN A 115 1.40 10.45 -12.64
C GLN A 115 0.90 9.43 -11.62
N GLU A 116 -0.41 9.36 -11.44
CA GLU A 116 -1.02 8.37 -10.55
C GLU A 116 -0.93 6.98 -11.19
N LEU A 117 -0.32 6.02 -10.47
CA LEU A 117 -0.21 4.64 -10.91
C LEU A 117 -1.34 3.78 -10.35
N ALA A 118 -1.79 4.07 -9.13
CA ALA A 118 -2.88 3.35 -8.48
C ALA A 118 -3.53 4.22 -7.42
N ARG A 119 -4.82 4.00 -7.20
CA ARG A 119 -5.60 4.70 -6.20
C ARG A 119 -6.63 3.75 -5.61
N ALA A 120 -6.86 3.85 -4.30
CA ALA A 120 -7.94 3.13 -3.64
C ALA A 120 -8.49 3.95 -2.49
N ILE A 121 -9.78 3.76 -2.21
CA ILE A 121 -10.46 4.40 -1.07
C ILE A 121 -10.67 3.33 -0.02
N PHE A 122 -10.23 3.59 1.21
CA PHE A 122 -10.34 2.63 2.30
C PHE A 122 -11.78 2.51 2.79
N SER A 123 -12.25 1.26 2.89
CA SER A 123 -13.57 0.93 3.42
C SER A 123 -13.44 -0.05 4.58
N ALA A 124 -14.05 0.26 5.71
CA ALA A 124 -14.09 -0.64 6.85
C ALA A 124 -15.13 -1.77 6.68
N LYS A 125 -16.00 -1.66 5.70
CA LYS A 125 -17.10 -2.61 5.46
C LYS A 125 -16.80 -3.69 4.43
N SER A 126 -15.83 -3.44 3.54
CA SER A 126 -15.46 -4.39 2.50
C SER A 126 -14.43 -5.40 3.01
N LYS A 127 -14.49 -6.65 2.51
CA LYS A 127 -13.54 -7.70 2.91
C LYS A 127 -12.10 -7.36 2.52
N ASP A 128 -11.93 -6.72 1.37
CA ASP A 128 -10.62 -6.33 0.86
C ASP A 128 -10.19 -4.94 1.35
N GLY A 129 -11.05 -4.25 2.11
CA GLY A 129 -10.76 -2.91 2.61
C GLY A 129 -10.88 -1.80 1.58
N ILE A 130 -11.40 -2.09 0.40
CA ILE A 130 -11.49 -1.14 -0.71
C ILE A 130 -12.95 -0.82 -1.00
N GLU A 131 -13.27 0.49 -1.06
CA GLU A 131 -14.59 0.93 -1.46
C GLU A 131 -14.78 0.70 -2.96
N GLN A 132 -15.91 0.10 -3.32
CA GLN A 132 -16.25 -0.12 -4.72
C GLN A 132 -16.66 1.21 -5.36
N GLU A 133 -15.95 1.59 -6.40
CA GLU A 133 -16.33 2.75 -7.23
C GLU A 133 -17.29 2.25 -8.31
N GLU A 134 -18.47 2.87 -8.35
CA GLU A 134 -19.43 2.58 -9.41
C GLU A 134 -19.18 3.44 -10.64
#